data_f0d57b3aad5605d1bf0fcce81fdeaeee
#
_entry.id   f0d57b3aad5605d1bf0fcce81fdeaeee
#
_cell.length_a   1.000
_cell.length_b   1.000
_cell.length_c   1.000
_cell.angle_alpha   90.00
_cell.angle_beta   90.00
_cell.angle_gamma   90.00
#
_symmetry.space_group_name_H-M   'P 1'
#
loop_
_entity.id
_entity.type
_entity.pdbx_description
1 polymer ?
#
loop_
_entity_poly.entity_id
_entity_poly.type
_entity_poly.pdbx_seq_one_letter_code
_entity_poly.pdbx_strand_id
1 'polypeptide(L)'
;SFSAMAERQRNLAVALLEDPAIENLSSFIGVDGSNVTLNSGRLLINLPPHSERDESLFTVMDRLRERAAEVPGITAWFQPVQELTIEDRVSRTQYQFSLTSLDSDELREWVPVMVDALNARPELQDVASDLQQQGLEAYVEIDRDAAARLGLNVTDVANTLYNAFGQRQIATLFTQANQYRVIMEVDPQFAGTPDSLRNLHVTSADGSSVPLASVAQVHQRSAALLINHQGQFPATTVSFNLAPGASLGQAVEAIEAVQQEL
;
A
#
# COMPACT_ATOMS: atom_id res chain seq x y z
N SER A 1 6.01 -2.23 -7.31
CA SER A 1 7.06 -1.18 -7.28
C SER A 1 6.45 0.20 -7.54
N PHE A 2 7.12 1.24 -7.11
CA PHE A 2 6.70 2.64 -7.37
C PHE A 2 6.52 2.91 -8.87
N SER A 3 7.46 2.48 -9.71
CA SER A 3 7.39 2.70 -11.17
C SER A 3 6.15 2.06 -11.80
N ALA A 4 5.79 0.84 -11.41
CA ALA A 4 4.60 0.17 -11.91
C ALA A 4 3.31 0.87 -11.43
N MET A 5 3.31 1.36 -10.19
CA MET A 5 2.17 2.14 -9.68
C MET A 5 2.03 3.48 -10.41
N ALA A 6 3.15 4.17 -10.65
CA ALA A 6 3.18 5.44 -11.38
C ALA A 6 2.64 5.31 -12.81
N GLU A 7 3.00 4.24 -13.51
CA GLU A 7 2.47 3.96 -14.85
C GLU A 7 0.96 3.73 -14.83
N ARG A 8 0.49 2.85 -13.94
CA ARG A 8 -0.94 2.51 -13.82
C ARG A 8 -1.78 3.70 -13.40
N GLN A 9 -1.31 4.46 -12.40
CA GLN A 9 -2.04 5.66 -11.95
C GLN A 9 -2.06 6.76 -13.02
N ARG A 10 -1.00 6.89 -13.83
CA ARG A 10 -1.00 7.80 -14.97
C ARG A 10 -2.05 7.39 -16.00
N ASN A 11 -2.12 6.09 -16.34
CA ASN A 11 -3.10 5.57 -17.29
C ASN A 11 -4.53 5.80 -16.77
N LEU A 12 -4.77 5.56 -15.47
CA LEU A 12 -6.05 5.86 -14.83
C LEU A 12 -6.36 7.37 -14.90
N ALA A 13 -5.41 8.23 -14.55
CA ALA A 13 -5.62 9.68 -14.60
C ALA A 13 -5.95 10.18 -16.01
N VAL A 14 -5.29 9.64 -17.04
CA VAL A 14 -5.59 9.97 -18.45
C VAL A 14 -7.01 9.54 -18.82
N ALA A 15 -7.40 8.30 -18.49
CA ALA A 15 -8.73 7.79 -18.78
C ALA A 15 -9.84 8.60 -18.08
N LEU A 16 -9.59 9.01 -16.82
CA LEU A 16 -10.55 9.84 -16.09
C LEU A 16 -10.65 11.25 -16.68
N LEU A 17 -9.53 11.87 -17.08
CA LEU A 17 -9.52 13.22 -17.68
C LEU A 17 -10.25 13.33 -19.02
N GLU A 18 -10.58 12.22 -19.67
CA GLU A 18 -11.44 12.21 -20.84
C GLU A 18 -12.91 12.52 -20.50
N ASP A 19 -13.29 12.50 -19.22
CA ASP A 19 -14.65 12.86 -18.80
C ASP A 19 -14.84 14.38 -18.81
N PRO A 20 -15.86 14.88 -19.55
CA PRO A 20 -16.09 16.32 -19.69
C PRO A 20 -16.49 17.01 -18.39
N ALA A 21 -16.91 16.28 -17.38
CA ALA A 21 -17.23 16.82 -16.06
C ALA A 21 -16.00 17.09 -15.18
N ILE A 22 -14.81 16.70 -15.60
CA ILE A 22 -13.58 16.93 -14.82
C ILE A 22 -12.91 18.23 -15.29
N GLU A 23 -12.82 19.21 -14.39
CA GLU A 23 -12.08 20.44 -14.63
C GLU A 23 -10.58 20.24 -14.53
N ASN A 24 -10.13 19.59 -13.46
CA ASN A 24 -8.72 19.24 -13.24
C ASN A 24 -8.57 18.07 -12.28
N LEU A 25 -7.37 17.48 -12.28
CA LEU A 25 -7.03 16.34 -11.45
C LEU A 25 -5.61 16.49 -10.91
N SER A 26 -5.45 16.26 -9.62
CA SER A 26 -4.14 16.14 -8.95
C SER A 26 -3.88 14.70 -8.55
N SER A 27 -2.68 14.19 -8.87
CA SER A 27 -2.31 12.78 -8.67
C SER A 27 -1.10 12.66 -7.75
N PHE A 28 -1.22 11.87 -6.69
CA PHE A 28 -0.21 11.65 -5.67
C PHE A 28 0.08 10.15 -5.53
N ILE A 29 1.35 9.78 -5.53
CA ILE A 29 1.82 8.41 -5.34
C ILE A 29 2.96 8.43 -4.32
N GLY A 30 3.05 7.36 -3.54
CA GLY A 30 4.12 7.19 -2.58
C GLY A 30 3.66 7.37 -1.15
N VAL A 31 4.62 7.30 -0.23
CA VAL A 31 4.36 7.38 1.19
C VAL A 31 4.22 8.85 1.60
N ASP A 32 3.06 9.21 2.10
CA ASP A 32 2.77 10.50 2.71
C ASP A 32 2.04 10.29 4.05
N GLY A 33 1.53 11.36 4.66
CA GLY A 33 0.79 11.27 5.93
C GLY A 33 -0.50 10.44 5.86
N SER A 34 -1.04 10.19 4.67
CA SER A 34 -2.27 9.43 4.44
C SER A 34 -2.02 8.09 3.76
N ASN A 35 -0.98 8.01 2.93
CA ASN A 35 -0.63 6.84 2.16
C ASN A 35 0.64 6.20 2.75
N VAL A 36 0.54 4.95 3.14
CA VAL A 36 1.63 4.25 3.85
C VAL A 36 2.39 3.25 2.98
N THR A 37 1.94 3.01 1.75
CA THR A 37 2.52 2.00 0.86
C THR A 37 2.77 2.55 -0.55
N LEU A 38 3.79 1.99 -1.24
CA LEU A 38 4.18 2.40 -2.59
C LEU A 38 3.26 1.87 -3.70
N ASN A 39 2.33 0.99 -3.37
CA ASN A 39 1.35 0.42 -4.30
C ASN A 39 -0.03 1.07 -4.20
N SER A 40 -0.12 2.17 -3.48
CA SER A 40 -1.32 2.98 -3.33
C SER A 40 -1.04 4.40 -3.78
N GLY A 41 -2.09 5.08 -4.21
CA GLY A 41 -2.03 6.48 -4.58
C GLY A 41 -3.38 7.16 -4.35
N ARG A 42 -3.41 8.47 -4.50
CA ARG A 42 -4.59 9.29 -4.34
C ARG A 42 -4.75 10.23 -5.52
N LEU A 43 -5.97 10.37 -5.97
CA LEU A 43 -6.37 11.34 -6.98
C LEU A 43 -7.35 12.33 -6.34
N LEU A 44 -7.09 13.62 -6.49
CA LEU A 44 -8.05 14.68 -6.17
C LEU A 44 -8.64 15.17 -7.49
N ILE A 45 -9.94 14.99 -7.66
CA ILE A 45 -10.68 15.33 -8.87
C ILE A 45 -11.53 16.56 -8.55
N ASN A 46 -11.33 17.63 -9.29
CA ASN A 46 -12.12 18.83 -9.18
C ASN A 46 -13.13 18.88 -10.35
N LEU A 47 -14.36 19.12 -9.96
CA LEU A 47 -15.48 19.36 -10.89
C LEU A 47 -15.79 20.86 -10.94
N PRO A 48 -16.38 21.39 -12.01
CA PRO A 48 -16.91 22.73 -12.04
C PRO A 48 -17.90 22.99 -10.90
N PRO A 49 -18.07 24.25 -10.47
CA PRO A 49 -19.04 24.60 -9.45
C PRO A 49 -20.44 24.03 -9.76
N HIS A 50 -21.20 23.71 -8.71
CA HIS A 50 -22.54 23.12 -8.88
C HIS A 50 -23.47 23.98 -9.76
N SER A 51 -23.27 25.31 -9.78
CA SER A 51 -24.02 26.24 -10.64
C SER A 51 -23.67 26.17 -12.13
N GLU A 52 -22.56 25.52 -12.48
CA GLU A 52 -22.05 25.43 -13.85
C GLU A 52 -22.14 24.01 -14.42
N ARG A 53 -22.76 23.07 -13.68
CA ARG A 53 -22.96 21.69 -14.11
C ARG A 53 -24.39 21.24 -13.88
N ASP A 54 -24.95 20.51 -14.83
CA ASP A 54 -26.32 19.98 -14.78
C ASP A 54 -26.35 18.60 -14.08
N GLU A 55 -25.24 17.87 -14.07
CA GLU A 55 -25.15 16.52 -13.55
C GLU A 55 -24.86 16.50 -12.03
N SER A 56 -25.46 15.54 -11.34
CA SER A 56 -25.18 15.29 -9.93
C SER A 56 -23.78 14.72 -9.74
N LEU A 57 -23.17 14.95 -8.58
CA LEU A 57 -21.88 14.35 -8.21
C LEU A 57 -21.92 12.82 -8.32
N PHE A 58 -23.01 12.18 -7.90
CA PHE A 58 -23.14 10.73 -7.91
C PHE A 58 -23.21 10.18 -9.34
N THR A 59 -23.90 10.86 -10.25
CA THR A 59 -23.94 10.49 -11.68
C THR A 59 -22.54 10.53 -12.31
N VAL A 60 -21.78 11.57 -12.00
CA VAL A 60 -20.37 11.67 -12.45
C VAL A 60 -19.53 10.55 -11.85
N MET A 61 -19.65 10.29 -10.54
CA MET A 61 -18.91 9.21 -9.87
C MET A 61 -19.21 7.84 -10.49
N ASP A 62 -20.46 7.52 -10.81
CA ASP A 62 -20.83 6.24 -11.43
C ASP A 62 -20.14 6.08 -12.79
N ARG A 63 -20.17 7.12 -13.62
CA ARG A 63 -19.49 7.13 -14.92
C ARG A 63 -17.96 7.00 -14.77
N LEU A 64 -17.38 7.65 -13.77
CA LEU A 64 -15.93 7.53 -13.49
C LEU A 64 -15.55 6.14 -12.99
N ARG A 65 -16.42 5.45 -12.23
CA ARG A 65 -16.23 4.04 -11.85
C ARG A 65 -16.18 3.13 -13.06
N GLU A 66 -17.12 3.30 -14.00
CA GLU A 66 -17.14 2.52 -15.24
C GLU A 66 -15.85 2.71 -16.04
N ARG A 67 -15.40 3.96 -16.22
CA ARG A 67 -14.13 4.25 -16.89
C ARG A 67 -12.91 3.68 -16.17
N ALA A 68 -12.88 3.78 -14.85
CA ALA A 68 -11.78 3.25 -14.05
C ALA A 68 -11.69 1.72 -14.13
N ALA A 69 -12.84 1.03 -14.23
CA ALA A 69 -12.89 -0.42 -14.37
C ALA A 69 -12.28 -0.93 -15.70
N GLU A 70 -12.22 -0.09 -16.74
CA GLU A 70 -11.58 -0.41 -18.01
C GLU A 70 -10.04 -0.33 -17.96
N VAL A 71 -9.46 0.30 -16.93
CA VAL A 71 -8.00 0.45 -16.78
C VAL A 71 -7.40 -0.76 -16.09
N PRO A 72 -6.59 -1.59 -16.77
CA PRO A 72 -6.10 -2.83 -16.22
C PRO A 72 -5.04 -2.62 -15.12
N GLY A 73 -5.09 -3.47 -14.10
CA GLY A 73 -4.05 -3.58 -13.07
C GLY A 73 -4.06 -2.49 -12.00
N ILE A 74 -5.12 -1.69 -11.93
CA ILE A 74 -5.39 -0.74 -10.86
C ILE A 74 -6.86 -0.81 -10.48
N THR A 75 -7.16 -0.64 -9.21
CA THR A 75 -8.54 -0.51 -8.70
C THR A 75 -8.71 0.87 -8.09
N ALA A 76 -9.78 1.55 -8.45
CA ALA A 76 -10.11 2.88 -7.93
C ALA A 76 -11.39 2.84 -7.09
N TRP A 77 -11.35 3.55 -5.97
CA TRP A 77 -12.50 3.80 -5.11
C TRP A 77 -12.78 5.29 -5.10
N PHE A 78 -14.06 5.64 -5.19
CA PHE A 78 -14.47 7.04 -5.26
C PHE A 78 -15.27 7.41 -4.01
N GLN A 79 -14.95 8.57 -3.45
CA GLN A 79 -15.75 9.16 -2.37
C GLN A 79 -15.87 10.67 -2.56
N PRO A 80 -17.03 11.26 -2.22
CA PRO A 80 -17.19 12.71 -2.22
C PRO A 80 -16.34 13.32 -1.09
N VAL A 81 -15.71 14.46 -1.36
CA VAL A 81 -15.03 15.23 -0.31
C VAL A 81 -16.08 15.78 0.63
N GLN A 82 -15.91 15.52 1.92
CA GLN A 82 -16.78 16.03 2.98
C GLN A 82 -16.16 17.28 3.61
N GLU A 83 -16.99 18.26 3.94
CA GLU A 83 -16.54 19.47 4.64
C GLU A 83 -16.07 19.17 6.07
N LEU A 84 -16.67 18.18 6.70
CA LEU A 84 -16.28 17.69 8.04
C LEU A 84 -16.05 16.17 7.97
N THR A 85 -14.81 15.77 8.14
CA THR A 85 -14.43 14.36 8.23
C THR A 85 -14.20 14.03 9.71
N ILE A 86 -14.99 13.09 10.24
CA ILE A 86 -14.82 12.53 11.60
C ILE A 86 -14.32 11.10 11.40
N GLU A 87 -13.07 10.98 10.97
CA GLU A 87 -12.44 9.69 10.73
C GLU A 87 -11.22 9.53 11.63
N ASP A 88 -11.11 8.39 12.28
CA ASP A 88 -9.93 8.00 13.05
C ASP A 88 -8.78 7.59 12.11
N ARG A 89 -9.12 7.07 10.93
CA ARG A 89 -8.17 6.62 9.89
C ARG A 89 -8.66 6.99 8.51
N VAL A 90 -7.71 7.31 7.63
CA VAL A 90 -8.00 7.52 6.21
C VAL A 90 -8.44 6.18 5.60
N SER A 91 -9.66 6.12 5.10
CA SER A 91 -10.23 4.95 4.44
C SER A 91 -10.37 5.15 2.93
N ARG A 92 -10.62 4.06 2.20
CA ARG A 92 -10.82 4.09 0.74
C ARG A 92 -12.21 4.55 0.35
N THR A 93 -13.17 4.42 1.28
CA THR A 93 -14.59 4.72 1.09
C THR A 93 -15.16 5.39 2.34
N GLN A 94 -16.37 5.91 2.27
CA GLN A 94 -16.95 6.83 3.23
C GLN A 94 -17.17 6.26 4.64
N TYR A 95 -17.58 4.99 4.73
CA TYR A 95 -17.87 4.33 6.00
C TYR A 95 -16.86 3.22 6.26
N GLN A 96 -16.57 2.95 7.53
CA GLN A 96 -15.59 1.94 7.90
C GLN A 96 -15.92 1.27 9.23
N PHE A 97 -15.45 0.03 9.37
CA PHE A 97 -15.41 -0.69 10.63
C PHE A 97 -14.12 -1.51 10.71
N SER A 98 -13.75 -1.90 11.92
CA SER A 98 -12.51 -2.65 12.15
C SER A 98 -12.82 -4.08 12.57
N LEU A 99 -12.09 -5.02 12.00
CA LEU A 99 -12.01 -6.41 12.44
C LEU A 99 -10.74 -6.59 13.23
N THR A 100 -10.82 -7.20 14.39
CA THR A 100 -9.68 -7.48 15.26
C THR A 100 -9.63 -8.96 15.61
N SER A 101 -8.44 -9.54 15.69
CA SER A 101 -8.22 -10.89 16.17
C SER A 101 -6.96 -10.95 17.02
N LEU A 102 -6.84 -12.00 17.84
CA LEU A 102 -5.62 -12.35 18.55
C LEU A 102 -4.58 -12.95 17.60
N ASP A 103 -5.04 -13.53 16.48
CA ASP A 103 -4.22 -14.16 15.46
C ASP A 103 -4.37 -13.42 14.13
N SER A 104 -3.25 -12.94 13.60
CA SER A 104 -3.23 -12.28 12.28
C SER A 104 -3.52 -13.24 11.12
N ASP A 105 -3.36 -14.54 11.31
CA ASP A 105 -3.68 -15.54 10.28
C ASP A 105 -5.20 -15.69 10.12
N GLU A 106 -5.97 -15.56 11.19
CA GLU A 106 -7.45 -15.49 11.10
C GLU A 106 -7.91 -14.30 10.27
N LEU A 107 -7.33 -13.12 10.49
CA LEU A 107 -7.66 -11.94 9.67
C LEU A 107 -7.32 -12.16 8.19
N ARG A 108 -6.22 -12.86 7.91
CA ARG A 108 -5.80 -13.19 6.56
C ARG A 108 -6.77 -14.11 5.84
N GLU A 109 -7.35 -15.05 6.57
CA GLU A 109 -8.30 -16.02 6.05
C GLU A 109 -9.71 -15.41 5.88
N TRP A 110 -10.21 -14.75 6.92
CA TRP A 110 -11.63 -14.35 7.00
C TRP A 110 -11.94 -13.01 6.34
N VAL A 111 -10.98 -12.05 6.34
CA VAL A 111 -11.25 -10.73 5.75
C VAL A 111 -11.60 -10.78 4.27
N PRO A 112 -10.89 -11.54 3.41
CA PRO A 112 -11.30 -11.67 2.00
C PRO A 112 -12.68 -12.28 1.84
N VAL A 113 -13.00 -13.32 2.60
CA VAL A 113 -14.33 -13.98 2.56
C VAL A 113 -15.43 -13.00 2.96
N MET A 114 -15.22 -12.22 4.02
CA MET A 114 -16.15 -11.20 4.46
C MET A 114 -16.32 -10.08 3.42
N VAL A 115 -15.24 -9.60 2.84
CA VAL A 115 -15.28 -8.55 1.80
C VAL A 115 -16.06 -9.04 0.57
N ASP A 116 -15.86 -10.28 0.15
CA ASP A 116 -16.58 -10.88 -0.98
C ASP A 116 -18.09 -11.02 -0.65
N ALA A 117 -18.43 -11.48 0.55
CA ALA A 117 -19.82 -11.59 0.99
C ALA A 117 -20.51 -10.21 1.10
N LEU A 118 -19.80 -9.19 1.59
CA LEU A 118 -20.32 -7.83 1.66
C LEU A 118 -20.48 -7.19 0.28
N ASN A 119 -19.58 -7.45 -0.67
CA ASN A 119 -19.73 -6.98 -2.06
C ASN A 119 -20.95 -7.57 -2.77
N ALA A 120 -21.48 -8.70 -2.30
CA ALA A 120 -22.70 -9.29 -2.83
C ALA A 120 -24.00 -8.65 -2.26
N ARG A 121 -23.90 -7.77 -1.27
CA ARG A 121 -25.06 -7.12 -0.65
C ARG A 121 -25.49 -5.88 -1.43
N PRO A 122 -26.77 -5.74 -1.80
CA PRO A 122 -27.26 -4.62 -2.60
C PRO A 122 -27.25 -3.27 -1.85
N GLU A 123 -27.14 -3.27 -0.53
CA GLU A 123 -27.07 -2.07 0.30
C GLU A 123 -25.68 -1.42 0.29
N LEU A 124 -24.65 -2.18 -0.11
CA LEU A 124 -23.25 -1.79 -0.03
C LEU A 124 -22.64 -1.59 -1.43
N GLN A 125 -21.71 -0.67 -1.53
CA GLN A 125 -20.96 -0.39 -2.74
C GLN A 125 -19.48 -0.13 -2.40
N ASP A 126 -18.58 -0.48 -3.31
CA ASP A 126 -17.14 -0.20 -3.17
C ASP A 126 -16.53 -0.76 -1.88
N VAL A 127 -16.92 -1.97 -1.46
CA VAL A 127 -16.36 -2.61 -0.25
C VAL A 127 -14.89 -2.90 -0.47
N ALA A 128 -14.05 -2.43 0.44
CA ALA A 128 -12.61 -2.60 0.38
C ALA A 128 -12.02 -2.88 1.78
N SER A 129 -10.87 -3.53 1.83
CA SER A 129 -10.11 -3.67 3.07
C SER A 129 -8.71 -3.07 2.93
N ASP A 130 -8.11 -2.69 4.05
CA ASP A 130 -6.72 -2.26 4.12
C ASP A 130 -5.73 -3.44 4.27
N LEU A 131 -6.24 -4.68 4.25
CA LEU A 131 -5.44 -5.89 4.28
C LEU A 131 -4.60 -6.02 3.00
N GLN A 132 -3.28 -5.94 3.13
CA GLN A 132 -2.34 -6.03 2.01
C GLN A 132 -1.37 -7.19 2.23
N GLN A 133 -1.74 -8.38 1.75
CA GLN A 133 -1.02 -9.64 1.98
C GLN A 133 -0.11 -10.09 0.84
N GLN A 134 -0.15 -9.41 -0.31
CA GLN A 134 0.53 -9.84 -1.54
C GLN A 134 1.74 -8.94 -1.88
N GLY A 135 2.40 -8.41 -0.87
CA GLY A 135 3.67 -7.72 -1.07
C GLY A 135 4.76 -8.71 -1.48
N LEU A 136 5.51 -8.37 -2.52
CA LEU A 136 6.69 -9.16 -2.87
C LEU A 136 7.88 -8.68 -2.04
N GLU A 137 8.53 -9.61 -1.34
CA GLU A 137 9.77 -9.36 -0.63
C GLU A 137 10.90 -10.27 -1.13
N ALA A 138 12.12 -9.77 -1.06
CA ALA A 138 13.32 -10.55 -1.24
C ALA A 138 13.78 -11.08 0.13
N TYR A 139 13.54 -12.36 0.38
CA TYR A 139 13.99 -13.03 1.59
C TYR A 139 15.41 -13.55 1.41
N VAL A 140 16.31 -13.15 2.30
CA VAL A 140 17.71 -13.57 2.28
C VAL A 140 17.93 -14.63 3.34
N GLU A 141 18.11 -15.87 2.90
CA GLU A 141 18.44 -17.00 3.77
C GLU A 141 19.95 -17.15 3.86
N ILE A 142 20.51 -16.95 5.06
CA ILE A 142 21.94 -16.96 5.29
C ILE A 142 22.39 -18.37 5.69
N ASP A 143 23.31 -18.96 4.94
CA ASP A 143 24.05 -20.18 5.33
C ASP A 143 25.11 -19.77 6.36
N ARG A 144 24.78 -19.99 7.65
CA ARG A 144 25.64 -19.62 8.78
C ARG A 144 26.96 -20.40 8.79
N ASP A 145 26.94 -21.64 8.34
CA ASP A 145 28.15 -22.50 8.32
C ASP A 145 29.08 -22.05 7.17
N ALA A 146 28.54 -21.75 6.01
CA ALA A 146 29.33 -21.20 4.90
C ALA A 146 29.90 -19.82 5.26
N ALA A 147 29.10 -18.95 5.89
CA ALA A 147 29.57 -17.64 6.36
C ALA A 147 30.72 -17.77 7.36
N ALA A 148 30.59 -18.64 8.36
CA ALA A 148 31.63 -18.86 9.36
C ALA A 148 32.95 -19.38 8.74
N ARG A 149 32.86 -20.29 7.77
CA ARG A 149 34.06 -20.79 7.04
C ARG A 149 34.78 -19.71 6.27
N LEU A 150 34.05 -18.66 5.83
CA LEU A 150 34.60 -17.52 5.08
C LEU A 150 34.92 -16.32 6.01
N GLY A 151 34.90 -16.52 7.32
CA GLY A 151 35.22 -15.47 8.28
C GLY A 151 34.17 -14.37 8.40
N LEU A 152 32.92 -14.67 8.03
CA LEU A 152 31.78 -13.77 8.13
C LEU A 152 30.86 -14.20 9.26
N ASN A 153 30.22 -13.24 9.90
CA ASN A 153 29.10 -13.47 10.80
C ASN A 153 27.80 -12.88 10.20
N VAL A 154 26.67 -13.28 10.79
CA VAL A 154 25.33 -12.80 10.34
C VAL A 154 25.21 -11.28 10.39
N THR A 155 25.87 -10.65 11.35
CA THR A 155 25.85 -9.19 11.52
C THR A 155 26.56 -8.47 10.37
N ASP A 156 27.63 -9.05 9.82
CA ASP A 156 28.35 -8.47 8.67
C ASP A 156 27.45 -8.45 7.43
N VAL A 157 26.74 -9.56 7.19
CA VAL A 157 25.75 -9.67 6.11
C VAL A 157 24.61 -8.67 6.33
N ALA A 158 24.03 -8.63 7.54
CA ALA A 158 22.94 -7.72 7.87
C ALA A 158 23.35 -6.25 7.72
N ASN A 159 24.54 -5.87 8.17
CA ASN A 159 25.05 -4.50 8.00
C ASN A 159 25.27 -4.14 6.54
N THR A 160 25.75 -5.08 5.72
CA THR A 160 25.93 -4.85 4.28
C THR A 160 24.59 -4.61 3.59
N LEU A 161 23.58 -5.42 3.89
CA LEU A 161 22.22 -5.25 3.36
C LEU A 161 21.59 -3.94 3.86
N TYR A 162 21.76 -3.60 5.13
CA TYR A 162 21.27 -2.34 5.68
C TYR A 162 21.94 -1.12 5.04
N ASN A 163 23.26 -1.19 4.80
CA ASN A 163 23.99 -0.12 4.11
C ASN A 163 23.51 0.08 2.67
N ALA A 164 23.16 -1.00 1.98
CA ALA A 164 22.75 -0.94 0.58
C ALA A 164 21.26 -0.55 0.39
N PHE A 165 20.36 -1.07 1.23
CA PHE A 165 18.91 -0.99 1.01
C PHE A 165 18.12 -0.36 2.16
N GLY A 166 18.74 -0.18 3.32
CA GLY A 166 18.07 0.29 4.54
C GLY A 166 18.03 1.80 4.71
N GLN A 167 18.42 2.58 3.72
CA GLN A 167 18.50 4.05 3.81
C GLN A 167 19.25 4.51 5.05
N ARG A 168 20.45 3.96 5.25
CA ARG A 168 21.24 4.20 6.45
C ARG A 168 21.64 5.66 6.57
N GLN A 169 21.22 6.32 7.64
CA GLN A 169 21.72 7.63 8.00
C GLN A 169 23.16 7.50 8.51
N ILE A 170 24.13 8.03 7.73
CA ILE A 170 25.58 7.95 8.04
C ILE A 170 26.09 9.21 8.72
N ALA A 171 25.45 10.36 8.51
CA ALA A 171 25.83 11.62 9.11
C ALA A 171 24.66 12.59 9.18
N THR A 172 24.81 13.62 10.00
CA THR A 172 23.94 14.79 10.00
C THR A 172 24.81 16.04 9.89
N LEU A 173 24.53 16.85 8.89
CA LEU A 173 25.20 18.14 8.69
C LEU A 173 24.35 19.25 9.32
N PHE A 174 24.94 19.96 10.26
CA PHE A 174 24.30 21.11 10.90
C PHE A 174 24.78 22.41 10.23
N THR A 175 23.83 23.25 9.85
CA THR A 175 24.09 24.63 9.43
C THR A 175 23.46 25.59 10.40
N GLN A 176 23.69 26.90 10.25
CA GLN A 176 23.11 27.90 11.15
C GLN A 176 21.56 27.92 11.13
N ALA A 177 20.94 27.48 10.02
CA ALA A 177 19.49 27.55 9.83
C ALA A 177 18.83 26.19 9.72
N ASN A 178 19.55 25.13 9.33
CA ASN A 178 18.97 23.83 9.00
C ASN A 178 19.87 22.65 9.38
N GLN A 179 19.23 21.48 9.41
CA GLN A 179 19.86 20.18 9.65
C GLN A 179 19.61 19.29 8.44
N TYR A 180 20.68 18.75 7.86
CA TYR A 180 20.63 17.86 6.69
C TYR A 180 21.10 16.46 7.08
N ARG A 181 20.29 15.45 6.77
CA ARG A 181 20.66 14.05 6.98
C ARG A 181 21.36 13.52 5.72
N VAL A 182 22.49 12.85 5.91
CA VAL A 182 23.19 12.16 4.83
C VAL A 182 22.78 10.70 4.87
N ILE A 183 22.11 10.25 3.83
CA ILE A 183 21.62 8.88 3.69
C ILE A 183 22.52 8.14 2.69
N MET A 184 22.91 6.92 3.04
CA MET A 184 23.63 6.00 2.17
C MET A 184 22.68 4.93 1.67
N GLU A 185 22.67 4.70 0.39
CA GLU A 185 21.95 3.62 -0.28
C GLU A 185 22.64 3.21 -1.57
N VAL A 186 22.31 2.04 -2.09
CA VAL A 186 22.80 1.59 -3.39
C VAL A 186 22.13 2.43 -4.50
N ASP A 187 22.87 2.69 -5.58
CA ASP A 187 22.29 3.39 -6.73
C ASP A 187 21.03 2.67 -7.24
N PRO A 188 19.92 3.41 -7.51
CA PRO A 188 18.64 2.85 -7.94
C PRO A 188 18.72 1.88 -9.11
N GLN A 189 19.69 2.05 -10.03
CA GLN A 189 19.89 1.10 -11.14
C GLN A 189 20.25 -0.32 -10.66
N PHE A 190 20.83 -0.47 -9.47
CA PHE A 190 21.18 -1.75 -8.86
C PHE A 190 20.17 -2.23 -7.79
N ALA A 191 19.12 -1.44 -7.52
CA ALA A 191 18.08 -1.77 -6.52
C ALA A 191 16.82 -2.38 -7.14
N GLY A 192 16.73 -2.50 -8.48
CA GLY A 192 15.49 -2.76 -9.19
C GLY A 192 14.97 -4.20 -9.10
N THR A 193 15.82 -5.19 -8.82
CA THR A 193 15.44 -6.61 -8.81
C THR A 193 16.12 -7.37 -7.67
N PRO A 194 15.53 -8.47 -7.19
CA PRO A 194 16.16 -9.36 -6.20
C PRO A 194 17.50 -9.94 -6.66
N ASP A 195 17.71 -10.10 -7.97
CA ASP A 195 18.98 -10.58 -8.53
C ASP A 195 20.14 -9.60 -8.29
N SER A 196 19.86 -8.32 -8.10
CA SER A 196 20.88 -7.31 -7.75
C SER A 196 21.57 -7.62 -6.42
N LEU A 197 20.89 -8.31 -5.49
CA LEU A 197 21.45 -8.75 -4.21
C LEU A 197 22.64 -9.72 -4.40
N ARG A 198 22.67 -10.48 -5.49
CA ARG A 198 23.75 -11.43 -5.80
C ARG A 198 25.08 -10.74 -6.11
N ASN A 199 25.03 -9.49 -6.55
CA ASN A 199 26.20 -8.69 -6.88
C ASN A 199 26.83 -8.00 -5.66
N LEU A 200 26.18 -8.07 -4.51
CA LEU A 200 26.72 -7.53 -3.27
C LEU A 200 27.88 -8.36 -2.76
N HIS A 201 28.83 -7.66 -2.14
CA HIS A 201 29.97 -8.25 -1.48
C HIS A 201 29.99 -7.85 -0.01
N VAL A 202 30.28 -8.81 0.84
CA VAL A 202 30.41 -8.63 2.28
C VAL A 202 31.91 -8.64 2.63
N THR A 203 32.34 -7.72 3.45
CA THR A 203 33.74 -7.66 3.90
C THR A 203 33.92 -8.59 5.10
N SER A 204 34.82 -9.55 4.98
CA SER A 204 35.22 -10.45 6.04
C SER A 204 36.13 -9.79 7.08
N ALA A 205 36.32 -10.42 8.23
CA ALA A 205 37.14 -9.92 9.32
C ALA A 205 38.61 -9.71 8.94
N ASP A 206 39.12 -10.44 7.94
CA ASP A 206 40.47 -10.30 7.39
C ASP A 206 40.58 -9.23 6.30
N GLY A 207 39.47 -8.54 5.95
CA GLY A 207 39.36 -7.53 4.91
C GLY A 207 39.10 -8.09 3.51
N SER A 208 38.91 -9.41 3.36
CA SER A 208 38.58 -10.01 2.07
C SER A 208 37.15 -9.69 1.66
N SER A 209 36.90 -9.59 0.36
CA SER A 209 35.60 -9.31 -0.24
C SER A 209 34.94 -10.63 -0.67
N VAL A 210 33.84 -11.01 -0.02
CA VAL A 210 33.11 -12.26 -0.26
C VAL A 210 31.79 -11.94 -0.94
N PRO A 211 31.46 -12.54 -2.12
CA PRO A 211 30.16 -12.38 -2.73
C PRO A 211 29.03 -12.86 -1.81
N LEU A 212 27.96 -12.09 -1.64
CA LEU A 212 26.79 -12.47 -0.84
C LEU A 212 26.22 -13.83 -1.28
N ALA A 213 26.19 -14.10 -2.59
CA ALA A 213 25.72 -15.35 -3.14
C ALA A 213 26.50 -16.61 -2.69
N SER A 214 27.71 -16.44 -2.13
CA SER A 214 28.51 -17.55 -1.56
C SER A 214 28.05 -17.96 -0.18
N VAL A 215 27.29 -17.12 0.53
CA VAL A 215 26.88 -17.30 1.92
C VAL A 215 25.39 -17.09 2.16
N ALA A 216 24.62 -16.78 1.11
CA ALA A 216 23.19 -16.56 1.21
C ALA A 216 22.46 -16.93 -0.07
N GLN A 217 21.22 -17.38 0.09
CA GLN A 217 20.27 -17.58 -0.99
C GLN A 217 19.18 -16.50 -0.94
N VAL A 218 18.78 -16.01 -2.10
CA VAL A 218 17.73 -15.01 -2.22
C VAL A 218 16.48 -15.67 -2.79
N HIS A 219 15.41 -15.65 -2.01
CA HIS A 219 14.10 -16.18 -2.40
C HIS A 219 13.10 -15.03 -2.49
N GLN A 220 12.23 -15.11 -3.48
CA GLN A 220 11.09 -14.20 -3.58
C GLN A 220 9.89 -14.87 -2.90
N ARG A 221 9.25 -14.17 -1.97
CA ARG A 221 8.04 -14.63 -1.30
C ARG A 221 7.03 -13.51 -1.15
N SER A 222 5.78 -13.87 -0.88
CA SER A 222 4.75 -12.90 -0.49
C SER A 222 4.83 -12.62 1.00
N ALA A 223 4.72 -11.34 1.35
CA ALA A 223 4.66 -10.87 2.72
C ALA A 223 3.58 -9.79 2.87
N ALA A 224 3.12 -9.57 4.09
CA ALA A 224 2.24 -8.46 4.38
C ALA A 224 2.99 -7.14 4.18
N LEU A 225 2.45 -6.25 3.34
CA LEU A 225 3.00 -4.89 3.14
C LEU A 225 2.74 -3.99 4.33
N LEU A 226 1.66 -4.26 5.07
CA LEU A 226 1.21 -3.48 6.20
C LEU A 226 0.59 -4.41 7.24
N ILE A 227 0.93 -4.20 8.50
CA ILE A 227 0.32 -4.87 9.65
C ILE A 227 -0.25 -3.78 10.55
N ASN A 228 -1.56 -3.68 10.55
CA ASN A 228 -2.28 -2.72 11.37
C ASN A 228 -2.61 -3.32 12.75
N HIS A 229 -2.65 -2.46 13.75
CA HIS A 229 -3.11 -2.80 15.10
C HIS A 229 -4.14 -1.77 15.56
N GLN A 230 -5.13 -2.24 16.31
CA GLN A 230 -6.03 -1.41 17.09
C GLN A 230 -5.82 -1.70 18.57
N GLY A 231 -5.25 -0.74 19.29
CA GLY A 231 -4.68 -1.02 20.60
C GLY A 231 -3.54 -2.03 20.50
N GLN A 232 -3.69 -3.19 21.14
CA GLN A 232 -2.67 -4.26 21.16
C GLN A 232 -3.00 -5.44 20.23
N PHE A 233 -4.14 -5.38 19.52
CA PHE A 233 -4.61 -6.47 18.68
C PHE A 233 -4.33 -6.20 17.20
N PRO A 234 -3.90 -7.20 16.43
CA PRO A 234 -3.94 -7.13 14.98
C PRO A 234 -5.33 -6.72 14.50
N ALA A 235 -5.38 -5.80 13.55
CA ALA A 235 -6.63 -5.23 13.05
C ALA A 235 -6.60 -5.04 11.55
N THR A 236 -7.76 -5.14 10.93
CA THR A 236 -7.99 -4.77 9.53
C THR A 236 -9.22 -3.88 9.46
N THR A 237 -9.11 -2.80 8.71
CA THR A 237 -10.23 -1.91 8.43
C THR A 237 -10.91 -2.34 7.15
N VAL A 238 -12.21 -2.58 7.23
CA VAL A 238 -13.10 -2.77 6.08
C VAL A 238 -13.87 -1.47 5.88
N SER A 239 -13.88 -0.96 4.67
CA SER A 239 -14.56 0.29 4.33
C SER A 239 -15.53 0.08 3.17
N PHE A 240 -16.60 0.87 3.12
CA PHE A 240 -17.66 0.75 2.12
C PHE A 240 -18.34 2.08 1.85
N ASN A 241 -19.02 2.18 0.72
CA ASN A 241 -19.99 3.20 0.40
C ASN A 241 -21.40 2.64 0.52
N LEU A 242 -22.39 3.49 0.75
CA LEU A 242 -23.80 3.12 0.64
C LEU A 242 -24.20 3.04 -0.84
N ALA A 243 -24.93 2.00 -1.20
CA ALA A 243 -25.55 1.93 -2.51
C ALA A 243 -26.61 3.05 -2.67
N PRO A 244 -26.91 3.51 -3.89
CA PRO A 244 -27.92 4.54 -4.15
C PRO A 244 -29.27 4.18 -3.50
N GLY A 245 -29.75 5.05 -2.59
CA GLY A 245 -31.01 4.85 -1.86
C GLY A 245 -30.91 3.99 -0.61
N ALA A 246 -29.78 3.39 -0.31
CA ALA A 246 -29.57 2.66 0.96
C ALA A 246 -29.28 3.62 2.12
N SER A 247 -29.74 3.24 3.31
CA SER A 247 -29.44 3.94 4.55
C SER A 247 -28.32 3.25 5.33
N LEU A 248 -27.64 4.00 6.21
CA LEU A 248 -26.62 3.42 7.08
C LEU A 248 -27.18 2.29 7.97
N GLY A 249 -28.44 2.41 8.43
CA GLY A 249 -29.08 1.34 9.20
C GLY A 249 -29.21 0.02 8.43
N GLN A 250 -29.62 0.09 7.16
CA GLN A 250 -29.69 -1.09 6.29
C GLN A 250 -28.30 -1.69 6.03
N ALA A 251 -27.28 -0.85 5.85
CA ALA A 251 -25.92 -1.30 5.70
C ALA A 251 -25.41 -2.05 6.96
N VAL A 252 -25.71 -1.53 8.15
CA VAL A 252 -25.34 -2.20 9.42
C VAL A 252 -26.05 -3.55 9.54
N GLU A 253 -27.35 -3.61 9.26
CA GLU A 253 -28.11 -4.87 9.25
C GLU A 253 -27.54 -5.90 8.26
N ALA A 254 -27.11 -5.45 7.07
CA ALA A 254 -26.48 -6.31 6.08
C ALA A 254 -25.10 -6.83 6.56
N ILE A 255 -24.31 -5.99 7.23
CA ILE A 255 -23.01 -6.40 7.81
C ILE A 255 -23.22 -7.42 8.93
N GLU A 256 -24.18 -7.18 9.84
CA GLU A 256 -24.52 -8.10 10.93
C GLU A 256 -25.02 -9.45 10.39
N ALA A 257 -25.81 -9.43 9.31
CA ALA A 257 -26.28 -10.65 8.67
C ALA A 257 -25.11 -11.47 8.09
N VAL A 258 -24.17 -10.82 7.40
CA VAL A 258 -22.96 -11.48 6.89
C VAL A 258 -22.11 -12.05 8.03
N GLN A 259 -21.96 -11.32 9.13
CA GLN A 259 -21.24 -11.79 10.31
C GLN A 259 -21.85 -13.04 10.94
N GLN A 260 -23.18 -13.22 10.84
CA GLN A 260 -23.86 -14.41 11.36
C GLN A 260 -23.82 -15.61 10.39
N GLU A 261 -23.64 -15.35 9.10
CA GLU A 261 -23.52 -16.37 8.07
C GLU A 261 -22.12 -17.01 8.01
N LEU A 262 -21.10 -16.28 8.43
CA LEU A 262 -19.69 -16.72 8.47
C LEU A 262 -19.30 -17.31 9.81
#